data_d03a734075017f35e0f1fd718292e502
#
_entry.id   d03a734075017f35e0f1fd718292e502
#
_cell.length_a   1.000
_cell.length_b   1.000
_cell.length_c   1.000
_cell.angle_alpha   90.00
_cell.angle_beta   90.00
_cell.angle_gamma   90.00
#
_symmetry.space_group_name_H-M   'P 1'
#
loop_
_entity.id
_entity.type
_entity.pdbx_description
1 polymer ?
#
loop_
_entity_poly.entity_id
_entity_poly.type
_entity_poly.pdbx_seq_one_letter_code
_entity_poly.pdbx_strand_id
1 'polypeptide(L)'
;MRFHPLLSFVLLASLPGLAQPQVSASQTTASPLLRAEGPKIVDAQHHEVLLQGMNLGGWLLQEGYMMKPGYGGTQGSVKKVLYSAGLNDAQVEKFYQQYRDNFITKADIDFIAQQGFNCIRLPLHYDLFLTPGQRAVRNGVIRGTVPYADYVAKLKEWQQRGELFKEPAKLEAIRLIDKTLAWCAANKLYVVLDLHAAPGAQGTDTNIADALKPNDFWQEPAFQAITNGLWATLARRYKNDGRIAMYDLINEPNNVPGGNPPIQAMFEKLINTVRAEGDQHLLLLEGNGFGNNYNGIEKKTFTHQENLVYNAHRYSILPKYPLSNALDASNPDANQLGAIANLVQFRQAQQVPVWVGETGENSAQWMGEAARNLNSVGIGWCNWTYKRFNDQPIAALLRIKPPYLVDVQSAAGLPVILKNIKFKNCLQNPDVIDALKAELKK
;
A
#
# COMPACT_ATOMS: atom_id res chain seq x y z
N MET A 1 55.46 -47.04 -56.23
CA MET A 1 54.10 -47.26 -55.72
C MET A 1 53.72 -46.02 -54.92
N ARG A 2 52.78 -45.23 -55.43
CA ARG A 2 52.32 -44.00 -54.81
C ARG A 2 50.96 -44.25 -54.23
N PHE A 3 50.81 -44.11 -52.94
CA PHE A 3 49.53 -44.15 -52.26
C PHE A 3 48.98 -42.73 -52.20
N HIS A 4 47.74 -42.57 -52.66
CA HIS A 4 46.92 -41.36 -52.41
C HIS A 4 45.99 -41.61 -51.20
N PRO A 5 45.82 -40.65 -50.33
CA PRO A 5 44.73 -40.73 -49.30
C PRO A 5 43.47 -40.12 -49.86
N LEU A 6 42.36 -40.84 -49.71
CA LEU A 6 40.99 -40.35 -49.89
C LEU A 6 40.61 -39.37 -48.77
N LEU A 7 40.22 -38.16 -49.13
CA LEU A 7 39.53 -37.24 -48.23
C LEU A 7 38.02 -37.55 -48.25
N SER A 8 37.49 -37.96 -47.10
CA SER A 8 36.05 -38.07 -46.90
C SER A 8 35.48 -36.71 -46.46
N PHE A 9 34.61 -36.10 -47.26
CA PHE A 9 33.83 -34.93 -46.92
C PHE A 9 32.62 -35.39 -46.08
N VAL A 10 32.54 -34.91 -44.81
CA VAL A 10 31.35 -35.04 -43.98
C VAL A 10 30.49 -33.78 -44.22
N LEU A 11 29.35 -33.92 -44.87
CA LEU A 11 28.33 -32.89 -44.97
C LEU A 11 27.66 -32.76 -43.60
N LEU A 12 27.88 -31.64 -42.92
CA LEU A 12 27.06 -31.22 -41.80
C LEU A 12 25.75 -30.60 -42.31
N ALA A 13 24.65 -31.33 -42.19
CA ALA A 13 23.33 -30.79 -42.42
C ALA A 13 22.95 -29.84 -41.26
N SER A 14 22.82 -28.55 -41.54
CA SER A 14 22.28 -27.55 -40.63
C SER A 14 20.77 -27.77 -40.48
N LEU A 15 20.35 -28.17 -39.29
CA LEU A 15 18.92 -28.18 -38.90
C LEU A 15 18.42 -26.74 -38.79
N PRO A 16 17.21 -26.41 -39.31
CA PRO A 16 16.63 -25.08 -39.13
C PRO A 16 16.26 -24.89 -37.65
N GLY A 17 16.81 -23.82 -37.06
CA GLY A 17 16.47 -23.42 -35.69
C GLY A 17 14.98 -23.13 -35.56
N LEU A 18 14.35 -23.81 -34.64
CA LEU A 18 13.00 -23.48 -34.19
C LEU A 18 13.02 -22.06 -33.61
N ALA A 19 12.47 -21.11 -34.34
CA ALA A 19 12.22 -19.77 -33.86
C ALA A 19 11.26 -19.88 -32.65
N GLN A 20 11.72 -19.53 -31.47
CA GLN A 20 10.82 -19.34 -30.34
C GLN A 20 9.86 -18.21 -30.67
N PRO A 21 8.55 -18.35 -30.39
CA PRO A 21 7.63 -17.27 -30.60
C PRO A 21 8.03 -16.12 -29.68
N GLN A 22 8.47 -15.00 -30.25
CA GLN A 22 8.52 -13.74 -29.56
C GLN A 22 7.09 -13.42 -29.13
N VAL A 23 6.83 -13.51 -27.84
CA VAL A 23 5.63 -12.94 -27.24
C VAL A 23 5.74 -11.43 -27.48
N SER A 24 5.09 -10.97 -28.52
CA SER A 24 4.82 -9.55 -28.74
C SER A 24 4.16 -9.05 -27.49
N ALA A 25 4.84 -8.19 -26.73
CA ALA A 25 4.19 -7.40 -25.70
C ALA A 25 3.08 -6.62 -26.43
N SER A 26 1.83 -7.03 -26.23
CA SER A 26 0.68 -6.27 -26.69
C SER A 26 0.87 -4.90 -26.08
N GLN A 27 1.03 -3.87 -26.92
CA GLN A 27 0.90 -2.49 -26.50
C GLN A 27 -0.56 -2.33 -26.04
N THR A 28 -0.83 -2.61 -24.76
CA THR A 28 -2.01 -2.07 -24.10
C THR A 28 -1.83 -0.56 -24.21
N THR A 29 -2.68 0.10 -24.97
CA THR A 29 -2.79 1.56 -24.97
C THR A 29 -2.87 1.98 -23.53
N ALA A 30 -1.84 2.67 -23.02
CA ALA A 30 -1.79 3.10 -21.64
C ALA A 30 -3.06 3.92 -21.36
N SER A 31 -3.84 3.53 -20.36
CA SER A 31 -4.94 4.36 -19.90
C SER A 31 -4.37 5.73 -19.54
N PRO A 32 -5.02 6.83 -19.93
CA PRO A 32 -4.53 8.15 -19.56
C PRO A 32 -4.58 8.33 -18.05
N LEU A 33 -3.67 9.16 -17.52
CA LEU A 33 -3.61 9.48 -16.09
C LEU A 33 -4.86 10.23 -15.64
N LEU A 34 -5.30 9.98 -14.42
CA LEU A 34 -6.25 10.83 -13.72
C LEU A 34 -5.60 12.18 -13.39
N ARG A 35 -6.42 13.23 -13.28
CA ARG A 35 -5.97 14.60 -12.98
C ARG A 35 -6.83 15.24 -11.90
N ALA A 36 -6.27 16.28 -11.27
CA ALA A 36 -7.01 17.14 -10.36
C ALA A 36 -7.50 18.41 -11.11
N GLU A 37 -8.80 18.62 -11.13
CA GLU A 37 -9.41 19.84 -11.68
C GLU A 37 -10.25 20.52 -10.59
N GLY A 38 -9.69 21.58 -9.99
CA GLY A 38 -10.28 22.17 -8.80
C GLY A 38 -10.51 21.11 -7.71
N PRO A 39 -11.71 20.99 -7.15
CA PRO A 39 -12.02 20.05 -6.08
C PRO A 39 -12.28 18.60 -6.54
N LYS A 40 -12.05 18.29 -7.82
CA LYS A 40 -12.43 17.00 -8.43
C LYS A 40 -11.23 16.23 -8.95
N ILE A 41 -11.34 14.91 -8.91
CA ILE A 41 -10.51 13.99 -9.70
C ILE A 41 -11.27 13.70 -10.99
N VAL A 42 -10.60 13.81 -12.13
CA VAL A 42 -11.21 13.63 -13.45
C VAL A 42 -10.39 12.68 -14.33
N ASP A 43 -11.07 12.06 -15.29
CA ASP A 43 -10.44 11.30 -16.37
C ASP A 43 -9.94 12.22 -17.52
N ALA A 44 -9.42 11.61 -18.59
CA ALA A 44 -8.93 12.34 -19.76
C ALA A 44 -10.03 13.07 -20.55
N GLN A 45 -11.28 12.73 -20.33
CA GLN A 45 -12.46 13.34 -20.93
C GLN A 45 -13.10 14.37 -20.01
N HIS A 46 -12.45 14.74 -18.91
CA HIS A 46 -12.92 15.67 -17.87
C HIS A 46 -14.16 15.18 -17.10
N HIS A 47 -14.49 13.89 -17.17
CA HIS A 47 -15.54 13.33 -16.35
C HIS A 47 -15.02 13.09 -14.93
N GLU A 48 -15.83 13.44 -13.94
CA GLU A 48 -15.51 13.21 -12.53
C GLU A 48 -15.42 11.71 -12.22
N VAL A 49 -14.31 11.31 -11.60
CA VAL A 49 -14.05 9.94 -11.14
C VAL A 49 -14.09 9.90 -9.62
N LEU A 50 -15.12 9.26 -9.09
CA LEU A 50 -15.21 9.00 -7.65
C LEU A 50 -14.55 7.65 -7.34
N LEU A 51 -13.37 7.68 -6.73
CA LEU A 51 -12.64 6.46 -6.37
C LEU A 51 -13.23 5.85 -5.10
N GLN A 52 -13.81 4.66 -5.22
CA GLN A 52 -14.48 3.91 -4.16
C GLN A 52 -13.85 2.52 -4.06
N GLY A 53 -13.13 2.24 -2.99
CA GLY A 53 -12.23 1.10 -2.98
C GLY A 53 -12.04 0.35 -1.68
N MET A 54 -11.10 -0.57 -1.74
CA MET A 54 -10.68 -1.42 -0.62
C MET A 54 -9.17 -1.31 -0.39
N ASN A 55 -8.78 -1.14 0.87
CA ASN A 55 -7.41 -1.29 1.30
C ASN A 55 -7.02 -2.77 1.38
N LEU A 56 -5.84 -3.12 0.86
CA LEU A 56 -5.28 -4.47 0.95
C LEU A 56 -4.35 -4.62 2.17
N GLY A 57 -4.80 -4.15 3.33
CA GLY A 57 -4.07 -4.23 4.60
C GLY A 57 -3.79 -5.68 5.02
N GLY A 58 -2.73 -5.87 5.82
CA GLY A 58 -2.30 -7.20 6.28
C GLY A 58 -1.54 -8.03 5.26
N TRP A 59 -1.38 -7.56 4.03
CA TRP A 59 -0.71 -8.26 2.94
C TRP A 59 0.78 -7.94 2.83
N LEU A 60 1.11 -6.71 2.44
CA LEU A 60 2.50 -6.27 2.23
C LEU A 60 3.08 -5.57 3.46
N LEU A 61 2.22 -5.23 4.38
CA LEU A 61 2.49 -4.81 5.74
C LEU A 61 1.53 -5.52 6.68
N GLN A 62 2.00 -5.99 7.82
CA GLN A 62 1.20 -6.63 8.85
C GLN A 62 1.11 -5.73 10.07
N GLU A 63 -0.10 -5.31 10.39
CA GLU A 63 -0.43 -4.69 11.67
C GLU A 63 -0.95 -5.76 12.62
N GLY A 64 -0.46 -5.74 13.85
CA GLY A 64 -0.64 -6.86 14.78
C GLY A 64 -2.10 -7.21 15.06
N TYR A 65 -2.96 -6.21 15.27
CA TYR A 65 -4.38 -6.42 15.55
C TYR A 65 -5.13 -7.07 14.39
N MET A 66 -4.62 -6.94 13.16
CA MET A 66 -5.15 -7.63 11.99
C MET A 66 -4.70 -9.09 11.91
N MET A 67 -3.61 -9.46 12.59
CA MET A 67 -3.10 -10.83 12.65
C MET A 67 -3.76 -11.65 13.76
N LYS A 68 -4.30 -10.98 14.78
CA LYS A 68 -5.12 -11.56 15.85
C LYS A 68 -5.81 -10.43 16.61
N PRO A 69 -7.11 -10.56 16.93
CA PRO A 69 -7.80 -9.58 17.77
C PRO A 69 -7.06 -9.32 19.09
N GLY A 70 -6.87 -8.03 19.41
CA GLY A 70 -6.18 -7.60 20.63
C GLY A 70 -4.66 -7.79 20.65
N TYR A 71 -4.03 -8.25 19.59
CA TYR A 71 -2.56 -8.32 19.50
C TYR A 71 -1.98 -6.97 19.05
N GLY A 72 -1.29 -6.29 19.95
CA GLY A 72 -0.70 -4.96 19.72
C GLY A 72 0.68 -4.97 19.07
N GLY A 73 1.06 -6.05 18.38
CA GLY A 73 2.39 -6.18 17.80
C GLY A 73 2.52 -5.57 16.39
N THR A 74 3.76 -5.49 15.92
CA THR A 74 4.13 -5.03 14.57
C THR A 74 4.45 -6.23 13.66
N GLN A 75 4.72 -5.99 12.37
CA GLN A 75 5.28 -7.03 11.49
C GLN A 75 6.57 -7.61 12.05
N GLY A 76 7.43 -6.79 12.65
CA GLY A 76 8.64 -7.24 13.35
C GLY A 76 8.32 -8.18 14.52
N SER A 77 7.24 -7.92 15.27
CA SER A 77 6.77 -8.82 16.33
C SER A 77 6.31 -10.16 15.76
N VAL A 78 5.62 -10.18 14.65
CA VAL A 78 5.24 -11.42 13.93
C VAL A 78 6.47 -12.19 13.47
N LYS A 79 7.49 -11.48 12.93
CA LYS A 79 8.77 -12.12 12.56
C LYS A 79 9.45 -12.74 13.78
N LYS A 80 9.42 -12.09 14.96
CA LYS A 80 9.95 -12.66 16.22
C LYS A 80 9.27 -13.97 16.58
N VAL A 81 7.95 -14.09 16.42
CA VAL A 81 7.23 -15.35 16.65
C VAL A 81 7.79 -16.46 15.74
N LEU A 82 8.02 -16.18 14.46
CA LEU A 82 8.58 -17.16 13.53
C LEU A 82 10.00 -17.59 13.92
N TYR A 83 10.85 -16.65 14.32
CA TYR A 83 12.19 -16.98 14.83
C TYR A 83 12.14 -17.81 16.12
N SER A 84 11.23 -17.48 17.04
CA SER A 84 11.01 -18.25 18.27
C SER A 84 10.48 -19.65 18.00
N ALA A 85 9.75 -19.83 16.91
CA ALA A 85 9.30 -21.15 16.43
C ALA A 85 10.40 -21.96 15.73
N GLY A 86 11.66 -21.49 15.76
CA GLY A 86 12.84 -22.18 15.26
C GLY A 86 13.19 -21.94 13.80
N LEU A 87 12.57 -20.95 13.13
CA LEU A 87 12.90 -20.63 11.74
C LEU A 87 14.19 -19.77 11.67
N ASN A 88 15.01 -20.02 10.67
CA ASN A 88 16.11 -19.13 10.28
C ASN A 88 15.65 -18.08 9.25
N ASP A 89 16.53 -17.13 8.89
CA ASP A 89 16.22 -16.05 7.95
C ASP A 89 15.68 -16.56 6.60
N ALA A 90 16.32 -17.58 6.02
CA ALA A 90 15.90 -18.12 4.72
C ALA A 90 14.49 -18.75 4.80
N GLN A 91 14.17 -19.40 5.92
CA GLN A 91 12.85 -19.99 6.16
C GLN A 91 11.79 -18.91 6.40
N VAL A 92 12.12 -17.83 7.12
CA VAL A 92 11.22 -16.69 7.31
C VAL A 92 10.96 -15.97 5.98
N GLU A 93 11.98 -15.72 5.18
CA GLU A 93 11.82 -15.13 3.83
C GLU A 93 10.94 -16.01 2.93
N LYS A 94 11.19 -17.34 2.92
CA LYS A 94 10.36 -18.29 2.17
C LYS A 94 8.91 -18.30 2.65
N PHE A 95 8.68 -18.25 3.96
CA PHE A 95 7.33 -18.14 4.52
C PHE A 95 6.64 -16.88 4.05
N TYR A 96 7.29 -15.71 4.15
CA TYR A 96 6.71 -14.45 3.73
C TYR A 96 6.46 -14.38 2.21
N GLN A 97 7.31 -14.98 1.40
CA GLN A 97 7.05 -15.13 -0.03
C GLN A 97 5.75 -15.91 -0.27
N GLN A 98 5.60 -17.08 0.38
CA GLN A 98 4.40 -17.90 0.29
C GLN A 98 3.16 -17.19 0.87
N TYR A 99 3.32 -16.46 1.97
CA TYR A 99 2.27 -15.65 2.56
C TYR A 99 1.76 -14.61 1.56
N ARG A 100 2.65 -13.83 0.98
CA ARG A 100 2.28 -12.81 -0.01
C ARG A 100 1.70 -13.38 -1.30
N ASP A 101 2.16 -14.53 -1.74
CA ASP A 101 1.60 -15.21 -2.93
C ASP A 101 0.21 -15.82 -2.69
N ASN A 102 -0.18 -16.04 -1.43
CA ASN A 102 -1.45 -16.66 -1.05
C ASN A 102 -2.49 -15.68 -0.45
N PHE A 103 -2.04 -14.60 0.21
CA PHE A 103 -2.92 -13.70 0.95
C PHE A 103 -3.80 -12.88 0.01
N ILE A 104 -3.20 -12.26 -1.00
CA ILE A 104 -3.93 -11.62 -2.11
C ILE A 104 -3.55 -12.32 -3.41
N THR A 105 -4.57 -12.73 -4.14
CA THR A 105 -4.48 -13.43 -5.43
C THR A 105 -5.39 -12.75 -6.45
N LYS A 106 -5.31 -13.17 -7.72
CA LYS A 106 -6.23 -12.68 -8.74
C LYS A 106 -7.70 -12.87 -8.33
N ALA A 107 -8.03 -14.00 -7.67
CA ALA A 107 -9.39 -14.26 -7.20
C ALA A 107 -9.89 -13.22 -6.18
N ASP A 108 -9.01 -12.69 -5.34
CA ASP A 108 -9.34 -11.62 -4.40
C ASP A 108 -9.65 -10.32 -5.15
N ILE A 109 -8.84 -9.97 -6.15
CA ILE A 109 -9.04 -8.76 -6.98
C ILE A 109 -10.32 -8.90 -7.83
N ASP A 110 -10.54 -10.06 -8.44
CA ASP A 110 -11.78 -10.35 -9.19
C ASP A 110 -13.01 -10.21 -8.28
N PHE A 111 -12.93 -10.69 -7.03
CA PHE A 111 -14.01 -10.57 -6.06
C PHE A 111 -14.30 -9.12 -5.69
N ILE A 112 -13.28 -8.31 -5.41
CA ILE A 112 -13.44 -6.86 -5.12
C ILE A 112 -14.14 -6.17 -6.29
N ALA A 113 -13.71 -6.41 -7.52
CA ALA A 113 -14.33 -5.85 -8.72
C ALA A 113 -15.79 -6.29 -8.89
N GLN A 114 -16.09 -7.56 -8.63
CA GLN A 114 -17.46 -8.10 -8.71
C GLN A 114 -18.43 -7.46 -7.69
N GLN A 115 -17.92 -6.94 -6.58
CA GLN A 115 -18.74 -6.17 -5.66
C GLN A 115 -19.06 -4.77 -6.19
N GLY A 116 -18.33 -4.27 -7.19
CA GLY A 116 -18.54 -2.97 -7.83
C GLY A 116 -17.56 -1.89 -7.40
N PHE A 117 -16.54 -2.19 -6.58
CA PHE A 117 -15.45 -1.26 -6.28
C PHE A 117 -14.67 -0.93 -7.55
N ASN A 118 -14.11 0.27 -7.63
CA ASN A 118 -13.34 0.75 -8.78
C ASN A 118 -11.87 1.05 -8.48
N CYS A 119 -11.43 0.90 -7.22
CA CYS A 119 -10.02 1.03 -6.89
C CYS A 119 -9.61 0.13 -5.72
N ILE A 120 -8.30 -0.06 -5.60
CA ILE A 120 -7.66 -0.61 -4.41
C ILE A 120 -6.57 0.34 -3.93
N ARG A 121 -6.34 0.42 -2.62
CA ARG A 121 -5.14 1.02 -2.03
C ARG A 121 -4.21 -0.09 -1.58
N LEU A 122 -2.93 0.03 -1.93
CA LEU A 122 -1.90 -0.98 -1.74
C LEU A 122 -0.88 -0.51 -0.72
N PRO A 123 -1.07 -0.84 0.58
CA PRO A 123 -0.11 -0.52 1.63
C PRO A 123 1.22 -1.23 1.43
N LEU A 124 2.31 -0.47 1.26
CA LEU A 124 3.66 -0.95 0.98
C LEU A 124 4.57 -0.74 2.19
N HIS A 125 5.31 -1.76 2.53
CA HIS A 125 6.41 -1.64 3.47
C HIS A 125 7.71 -1.39 2.72
N TYR A 126 8.51 -0.40 3.15
CA TYR A 126 9.78 -0.07 2.49
C TYR A 126 10.76 -1.25 2.41
N ASP A 127 10.71 -2.22 3.35
CA ASP A 127 11.63 -3.36 3.36
C ASP A 127 11.45 -4.29 2.16
N LEU A 128 10.31 -4.22 1.46
CA LEU A 128 10.08 -4.94 0.22
C LEU A 128 10.87 -4.37 -0.97
N PHE A 129 11.37 -3.15 -0.82
CA PHE A 129 12.29 -2.51 -1.78
C PHE A 129 13.76 -2.79 -1.44
N LEU A 130 14.04 -3.50 -0.37
CA LEU A 130 15.36 -4.02 -0.03
C LEU A 130 15.57 -5.40 -0.66
N THR A 131 16.80 -5.70 -1.04
CA THR A 131 17.17 -7.07 -1.42
C THR A 131 17.06 -8.01 -0.22
N PRO A 132 16.94 -9.34 -0.41
CA PRO A 132 16.91 -10.28 0.71
C PRO A 132 18.12 -10.14 1.65
N GLY A 133 19.32 -9.86 1.12
CA GLY A 133 20.52 -9.65 1.93
C GLY A 133 20.45 -8.36 2.76
N GLN A 134 19.95 -7.27 2.20
CA GLN A 134 19.75 -6.02 2.94
C GLN A 134 18.64 -6.19 3.99
N ARG A 135 17.56 -6.88 3.67
CA ARG A 135 16.46 -7.17 4.60
C ARG A 135 16.91 -8.07 5.76
N ALA A 136 17.87 -9.00 5.52
CA ALA A 136 18.44 -9.83 6.58
C ALA A 136 19.12 -9.00 7.68
N VAL A 137 19.74 -7.87 7.36
CA VAL A 137 20.34 -6.96 8.36
C VAL A 137 19.23 -6.33 9.22
N ARG A 138 18.13 -5.86 8.61
CA ARG A 138 16.95 -5.37 9.36
C ARG A 138 16.37 -6.46 10.27
N ASN A 139 16.24 -7.68 9.74
CA ASN A 139 15.77 -8.83 10.51
C ASN A 139 16.72 -9.17 11.68
N GLY A 140 18.01 -8.92 11.53
CA GLY A 140 19.00 -9.02 12.62
C GLY A 140 18.69 -8.08 13.79
N VAL A 141 18.23 -6.84 13.50
CA VAL A 141 17.77 -5.90 14.54
C VAL A 141 16.53 -6.46 15.26
N ILE A 142 15.57 -6.99 14.49
CA ILE A 142 14.36 -7.62 15.06
C ILE A 142 14.72 -8.77 16.01
N ARG A 143 15.74 -9.59 15.67
CA ARG A 143 16.24 -10.68 16.52
C ARG A 143 17.12 -10.22 17.68
N GLY A 144 17.59 -8.99 17.67
CA GLY A 144 18.56 -8.46 18.63
C GLY A 144 20.02 -8.92 18.38
N THR A 145 20.32 -9.40 17.17
CA THR A 145 21.68 -9.86 16.75
C THR A 145 22.45 -8.77 16.02
N VAL A 146 21.81 -7.70 15.60
CA VAL A 146 22.40 -6.51 14.96
C VAL A 146 21.94 -5.28 15.75
N PRO A 147 22.85 -4.43 16.21
CA PRO A 147 22.50 -3.14 16.80
C PRO A 147 21.74 -2.26 15.80
N TYR A 148 20.76 -1.49 16.28
CA TYR A 148 20.00 -0.58 15.40
C TYR A 148 20.90 0.43 14.68
N ALA A 149 21.90 0.96 15.40
CA ALA A 149 22.87 1.92 14.82
C ALA A 149 23.66 1.33 13.64
N ASP A 150 24.02 0.05 13.71
CA ASP A 150 24.74 -0.65 12.62
C ASP A 150 23.84 -0.83 11.39
N TYR A 151 22.56 -1.13 11.59
CA TYR A 151 21.58 -1.16 10.52
C TYR A 151 21.42 0.21 9.83
N VAL A 152 21.31 1.29 10.60
CA VAL A 152 21.26 2.66 10.06
C VAL A 152 22.54 3.00 9.29
N ALA A 153 23.71 2.64 9.82
CA ALA A 153 24.99 2.82 9.13
C ALA A 153 25.05 2.06 7.80
N LYS A 154 24.54 0.82 7.76
CA LYS A 154 24.44 0.02 6.53
C LYS A 154 23.49 0.64 5.51
N LEU A 155 22.34 1.14 5.92
CA LEU A 155 21.43 1.84 5.01
C LEU A 155 22.08 3.06 4.36
N LYS A 156 22.83 3.86 5.16
CA LYS A 156 23.61 5.02 4.66
C LYS A 156 24.68 4.57 3.66
N GLU A 157 25.40 3.50 3.96
CA GLU A 157 26.44 2.94 3.09
C GLU A 157 25.84 2.49 1.75
N TRP A 158 24.74 1.72 1.75
CA TRP A 158 24.08 1.27 0.53
C TRP A 158 23.53 2.43 -0.29
N GLN A 159 22.98 3.45 0.35
CA GLN A 159 22.52 4.66 -0.31
C GLN A 159 23.66 5.40 -1.00
N GLN A 160 24.76 5.65 -0.29
CA GLN A 160 25.95 6.36 -0.82
C GLN A 160 26.59 5.62 -2.00
N ARG A 161 26.56 4.29 -1.98
CA ARG A 161 27.08 3.44 -3.06
C ARG A 161 26.09 3.24 -4.21
N GLY A 162 24.88 3.78 -4.12
CA GLY A 162 23.82 3.55 -5.13
C GLY A 162 23.38 2.08 -5.22
N GLU A 163 23.45 1.36 -4.11
CA GLU A 163 23.05 -0.04 -4.03
C GLU A 163 21.57 -0.22 -3.69
N LEU A 164 20.92 0.81 -3.13
CA LEU A 164 19.48 0.81 -2.92
C LEU A 164 18.78 1.05 -4.27
N PHE A 165 17.77 0.22 -4.55
CA PHE A 165 16.92 0.32 -5.73
C PHE A 165 17.66 0.21 -7.08
N LYS A 166 18.89 -0.29 -7.09
CA LYS A 166 19.76 -0.35 -8.28
C LYS A 166 19.14 -1.15 -9.43
N GLU A 167 18.45 -2.25 -9.13
CA GLU A 167 17.80 -3.13 -10.10
C GLU A 167 16.32 -3.29 -9.75
N PRO A 168 15.46 -2.27 -10.00
CA PRO A 168 14.08 -2.25 -9.52
C PRO A 168 13.28 -3.50 -9.93
N ALA A 169 13.46 -4.00 -11.14
CA ALA A 169 12.75 -5.18 -11.64
C ALA A 169 13.00 -6.46 -10.82
N LYS A 170 14.10 -6.51 -10.06
CA LYS A 170 14.43 -7.65 -9.17
C LYS A 170 13.88 -7.49 -7.75
N LEU A 171 13.35 -6.32 -7.41
CA LEU A 171 12.81 -6.05 -6.08
C LEU A 171 11.43 -6.69 -5.92
N GLU A 172 11.19 -7.25 -4.74
CA GLU A 172 9.94 -7.93 -4.46
C GLU A 172 8.73 -7.01 -4.53
N ALA A 173 8.86 -5.77 -4.03
CA ALA A 173 7.81 -4.76 -4.13
C ALA A 173 7.39 -4.53 -5.59
N ILE A 174 8.35 -4.34 -6.49
CA ILE A 174 8.08 -4.09 -7.91
C ILE A 174 7.36 -5.27 -8.55
N ARG A 175 7.83 -6.50 -8.29
CA ARG A 175 7.16 -7.72 -8.78
C ARG A 175 5.70 -7.79 -8.32
N LEU A 176 5.44 -7.45 -7.07
CA LEU A 176 4.09 -7.49 -6.49
C LEU A 176 3.21 -6.36 -7.01
N ILE A 177 3.75 -5.16 -7.18
CA ILE A 177 3.05 -4.02 -7.81
C ILE A 177 2.67 -4.38 -9.25
N ASP A 178 3.62 -4.82 -10.07
CA ASP A 178 3.38 -5.18 -11.48
C ASP A 178 2.29 -6.26 -11.61
N LYS A 179 2.35 -7.29 -10.74
CA LYS A 179 1.38 -8.37 -10.69
C LYS A 179 -0.02 -7.87 -10.31
N THR A 180 -0.10 -6.97 -9.32
CA THR A 180 -1.35 -6.36 -8.88
C THR A 180 -1.94 -5.46 -9.96
N LEU A 181 -1.12 -4.63 -10.59
CA LEU A 181 -1.55 -3.78 -11.72
C LEU A 181 -2.13 -4.61 -12.88
N ALA A 182 -1.52 -5.76 -13.19
CA ALA A 182 -2.05 -6.65 -14.22
C ALA A 182 -3.41 -7.24 -13.85
N TRP A 183 -3.62 -7.65 -12.60
CA TRP A 183 -4.91 -8.16 -12.14
C TRP A 183 -5.98 -7.07 -12.09
N CYS A 184 -5.62 -5.87 -11.65
CA CYS A 184 -6.52 -4.73 -11.59
C CYS A 184 -6.93 -4.26 -12.97
N ALA A 185 -6.00 -4.21 -13.94
CA ALA A 185 -6.30 -3.84 -15.32
C ALA A 185 -7.36 -4.76 -15.96
N ALA A 186 -7.26 -6.08 -15.72
CA ALA A 186 -8.24 -7.05 -16.19
C ALA A 186 -9.65 -6.80 -15.64
N ASN A 187 -9.75 -6.08 -14.52
CA ASN A 187 -10.98 -5.77 -13.81
C ASN A 187 -11.37 -4.28 -13.85
N LYS A 188 -10.62 -3.45 -14.59
CA LYS A 188 -10.82 -1.98 -14.68
C LYS A 188 -10.74 -1.27 -13.32
N LEU A 189 -9.91 -1.80 -12.42
CA LEU A 189 -9.65 -1.19 -11.11
C LEU A 189 -8.43 -0.28 -11.20
N TYR A 190 -8.53 0.90 -10.61
CA TYR A 190 -7.39 1.76 -10.33
C TYR A 190 -6.61 1.25 -9.12
N VAL A 191 -5.32 1.60 -9.06
CA VAL A 191 -4.45 1.26 -7.93
C VAL A 191 -3.90 2.54 -7.31
N VAL A 192 -3.98 2.68 -6.00
CA VAL A 192 -3.28 3.70 -5.21
C VAL A 192 -2.06 3.03 -4.57
N LEU A 193 -0.87 3.50 -4.89
CA LEU A 193 0.37 3.02 -4.25
C LEU A 193 0.60 3.84 -2.98
N ASP A 194 0.65 3.19 -1.85
CA ASP A 194 0.79 3.80 -0.54
C ASP A 194 2.09 3.38 0.14
N LEU A 195 2.96 4.33 0.46
CA LEU A 195 4.10 4.07 1.33
C LEU A 195 3.64 4.06 2.80
N HIS A 196 3.07 2.94 3.20
CA HIS A 196 2.45 2.76 4.51
C HIS A 196 3.47 2.69 5.65
N ALA A 197 4.60 2.04 5.42
CA ALA A 197 5.71 2.01 6.36
C ALA A 197 6.97 2.58 5.71
N ALA A 198 7.33 3.81 6.07
CA ALA A 198 8.54 4.47 5.63
C ALA A 198 9.78 4.00 6.45
N PRO A 199 10.99 4.05 5.87
CA PRO A 199 12.20 3.77 6.64
C PRO A 199 12.34 4.74 7.82
N GLY A 200 12.66 4.24 9.00
CA GLY A 200 12.81 5.07 10.22
C GLY A 200 11.50 5.39 10.93
N ALA A 201 10.36 4.95 10.41
CA ALA A 201 9.03 5.19 10.95
C ALA A 201 8.59 6.67 10.99
N GLN A 202 7.52 6.96 10.29
CA GLN A 202 6.96 8.30 10.12
C GLN A 202 6.12 8.80 11.30
N GLY A 203 5.96 8.01 12.36
CA GLY A 203 5.17 8.36 13.52
C GLY A 203 5.56 7.59 14.78
N THR A 204 4.81 7.82 15.87
CA THR A 204 4.98 7.10 17.13
C THR A 204 4.16 5.82 17.21
N ASP A 205 3.15 5.65 16.35
CA ASP A 205 2.43 4.39 16.26
C ASP A 205 3.31 3.34 15.56
N THR A 206 3.86 2.46 16.38
CA THR A 206 4.80 1.44 15.90
C THR A 206 4.13 0.39 15.03
N ASN A 207 2.83 0.19 15.18
CA ASN A 207 2.07 -0.82 14.47
C ASN A 207 1.93 -0.45 12.98
N ILE A 208 1.59 0.80 12.67
CA ILE A 208 1.44 1.32 11.31
C ILE A 208 2.75 1.23 10.52
N ALA A 209 3.85 1.67 11.12
CA ALA A 209 5.13 1.81 10.42
C ALA A 209 6.10 0.62 10.60
N ASP A 210 5.70 -0.46 11.32
CA ASP A 210 6.61 -1.51 11.76
C ASP A 210 7.92 -0.94 12.35
N ALA A 211 7.77 0.02 13.27
CA ALA A 211 8.85 0.86 13.75
C ALA A 211 9.88 0.07 14.57
N LEU A 212 11.14 0.12 14.16
CA LEU A 212 12.28 -0.28 15.00
C LEU A 212 12.61 0.79 16.03
N LYS A 213 12.45 2.06 15.66
CA LYS A 213 12.56 3.24 16.52
C LYS A 213 11.52 4.28 16.06
N PRO A 214 10.56 4.66 16.92
CA PRO A 214 9.50 5.60 16.55
C PRO A 214 10.03 6.97 16.13
N ASN A 215 9.40 7.60 15.14
CA ASN A 215 9.71 8.95 14.64
C ASN A 215 11.16 9.19 14.18
N ASP A 216 11.97 8.15 13.95
CA ASP A 216 13.36 8.32 13.53
C ASP A 216 13.48 8.87 12.10
N PHE A 217 12.45 8.66 11.26
CA PHE A 217 12.33 9.25 9.93
C PHE A 217 12.55 10.79 9.93
N TRP A 218 12.04 11.48 10.93
CA TRP A 218 12.11 12.93 11.04
C TRP A 218 13.43 13.42 11.64
N GLN A 219 14.17 12.54 12.31
CA GLN A 219 15.42 12.87 13.00
C GLN A 219 16.67 12.49 12.21
N GLU A 220 16.57 11.46 11.35
CA GLU A 220 17.69 10.94 10.57
C GLU A 220 17.50 11.25 9.06
N PRO A 221 18.23 12.23 8.51
CA PRO A 221 18.09 12.64 7.12
C PRO A 221 18.27 11.53 6.09
N ALA A 222 18.99 10.47 6.44
CA ALA A 222 19.19 9.34 5.54
C ALA A 222 17.87 8.62 5.21
N PHE A 223 16.94 8.49 6.16
CA PHE A 223 15.64 7.88 5.89
C PHE A 223 14.81 8.71 4.92
N GLN A 224 14.83 10.02 5.05
CA GLN A 224 14.17 10.93 4.12
C GLN A 224 14.77 10.81 2.71
N ALA A 225 16.10 10.75 2.61
CA ALA A 225 16.79 10.59 1.33
C ALA A 225 16.52 9.22 0.68
N ILE A 226 16.43 8.15 1.48
CA ILE A 226 16.05 6.80 1.00
C ILE A 226 14.62 6.82 0.49
N THR A 227 13.68 7.44 1.20
CA THR A 227 12.28 7.59 0.78
C THR A 227 12.17 8.38 -0.53
N ASN A 228 12.97 9.44 -0.65
CA ASN A 228 13.04 10.21 -1.89
C ASN A 228 13.54 9.36 -3.07
N GLY A 229 14.60 8.57 -2.88
CA GLY A 229 15.10 7.63 -3.88
C GLY A 229 14.11 6.52 -4.25
N LEU A 230 13.31 6.06 -3.29
CA LEU A 230 12.23 5.10 -3.52
C LEU A 230 11.18 5.70 -4.46
N TRP A 231 10.68 6.90 -4.16
CA TRP A 231 9.69 7.57 -5.00
C TRP A 231 10.23 7.96 -6.37
N ALA A 232 11.50 8.38 -6.49
CA ALA A 232 12.15 8.58 -7.79
C ALA A 232 12.16 7.29 -8.62
N THR A 233 12.41 6.14 -7.98
CA THR A 233 12.43 4.84 -8.64
C THR A 233 11.03 4.43 -9.14
N LEU A 234 9.99 4.62 -8.31
CA LEU A 234 8.61 4.34 -8.69
C LEU A 234 8.12 5.28 -9.80
N ALA A 235 8.35 6.58 -9.65
CA ALA A 235 7.96 7.58 -10.64
C ALA A 235 8.61 7.30 -12.01
N ARG A 236 9.91 7.08 -12.06
CA ARG A 236 10.62 6.74 -13.30
C ARG A 236 10.03 5.52 -14.00
N ARG A 237 9.63 4.51 -13.23
CA ARG A 237 9.08 3.26 -13.75
C ARG A 237 7.65 3.41 -14.23
N TYR A 238 6.81 4.12 -13.47
CA TYR A 238 5.37 4.09 -13.65
C TYR A 238 4.76 5.38 -14.22
N LYS A 239 5.51 6.43 -14.49
CA LYS A 239 5.04 7.76 -14.91
C LYS A 239 4.01 7.82 -16.05
N ASN A 240 3.91 6.76 -16.84
CA ASN A 240 2.95 6.67 -17.95
C ASN A 240 1.90 5.57 -17.72
N ASP A 241 1.77 5.05 -16.50
CA ASP A 241 0.90 3.92 -16.20
C ASP A 241 -0.44 4.39 -15.60
N GLY A 242 -1.41 4.68 -16.45
CA GLY A 242 -2.74 5.16 -16.03
C GLY A 242 -3.59 4.14 -15.26
N ARG A 243 -3.08 2.94 -14.99
CA ARG A 243 -3.70 2.00 -14.03
C ARG A 243 -3.50 2.47 -12.59
N ILE A 244 -2.45 3.26 -12.35
CA ILE A 244 -2.20 3.89 -11.06
C ILE A 244 -2.97 5.20 -11.02
N ALA A 245 -3.85 5.32 -10.02
CA ALA A 245 -4.58 6.55 -9.79
C ALA A 245 -3.73 7.61 -9.10
N MET A 246 -3.06 7.22 -8.00
CA MET A 246 -2.36 8.13 -7.10
C MET A 246 -1.16 7.46 -6.43
N TYR A 247 -0.22 8.28 -5.98
CA TYR A 247 0.84 7.91 -5.03
C TYR A 247 0.54 8.54 -3.67
N ASP A 248 0.31 7.72 -2.68
CA ASP A 248 0.19 8.12 -1.28
C ASP A 248 1.60 8.16 -0.69
N LEU A 249 2.14 9.38 -0.59
CA LEU A 249 3.58 9.60 -0.45
C LEU A 249 4.13 9.15 0.90
N ILE A 250 3.39 9.35 1.98
CA ILE A 250 3.73 8.92 3.35
C ILE A 250 2.42 8.75 4.12
N ASN A 251 2.11 7.53 4.51
CA ASN A 251 0.93 7.19 5.30
C ASN A 251 1.04 7.70 6.74
N GLU A 252 0.01 8.34 7.23
CA GLU A 252 -0.25 8.64 8.63
C GLU A 252 0.91 9.20 9.46
N PRO A 253 1.54 10.32 9.05
CA PRO A 253 2.43 11.02 9.96
C PRO A 253 1.69 11.34 11.28
N ASN A 254 2.26 10.92 12.41
CA ASN A 254 1.62 11.15 13.71
C ASN A 254 2.64 11.51 14.77
N ASN A 255 2.26 12.43 15.67
CA ASN A 255 3.13 12.95 16.72
C ASN A 255 4.52 13.38 16.21
N VAL A 256 4.54 13.97 15.00
CA VAL A 256 5.78 14.40 14.36
C VAL A 256 6.41 15.53 15.15
N PRO A 257 7.71 15.42 15.52
CA PRO A 257 8.42 16.51 16.19
C PRO A 257 8.40 17.80 15.35
N GLY A 258 7.89 18.88 15.91
CA GLY A 258 7.70 20.15 15.20
C GLY A 258 6.40 20.27 14.41
N GLY A 259 5.55 19.25 14.40
CA GLY A 259 4.22 19.30 13.76
C GLY A 259 4.27 19.19 12.23
N ASN A 260 3.50 20.02 11.54
CA ASN A 260 3.41 19.99 10.07
C ASN A 260 4.59 20.60 9.29
N PRO A 261 5.38 21.57 9.77
CA PRO A 261 6.49 22.12 9.00
C PRO A 261 7.49 21.07 8.46
N PRO A 262 7.96 20.07 9.24
CA PRO A 262 8.80 18.99 8.72
C PRO A 262 8.08 18.16 7.64
N ILE A 263 6.79 17.91 7.79
CA ILE A 263 5.96 17.16 6.83
C ILE A 263 5.87 17.94 5.51
N GLN A 264 5.55 19.24 5.60
CA GLN A 264 5.49 20.10 4.41
C GLN A 264 6.82 20.13 3.66
N ALA A 265 7.95 20.29 4.38
CA ALA A 265 9.27 20.30 3.78
C ALA A 265 9.62 18.94 3.11
N MET A 266 9.17 17.83 3.69
CA MET A 266 9.36 16.51 3.09
C MET A 266 8.49 16.32 1.85
N PHE A 267 7.21 16.71 1.90
CA PHE A 267 6.35 16.65 0.72
C PHE A 267 6.84 17.53 -0.42
N GLU A 268 7.35 18.74 -0.14
CA GLU A 268 7.99 19.57 -1.16
C GLU A 268 9.11 18.82 -1.89
N LYS A 269 9.98 18.11 -1.14
CA LYS A 269 11.04 17.29 -1.73
C LYS A 269 10.50 16.13 -2.57
N LEU A 270 9.49 15.40 -2.06
CA LEU A 270 8.91 14.25 -2.74
C LEU A 270 8.18 14.67 -4.02
N ILE A 271 7.37 15.74 -3.95
CA ILE A 271 6.67 16.30 -5.10
C ILE A 271 7.68 16.68 -6.19
N ASN A 272 8.70 17.48 -5.83
CA ASN A 272 9.75 17.90 -6.75
C ASN A 272 10.46 16.69 -7.38
N THR A 273 10.74 15.66 -6.60
CA THR A 273 11.39 14.43 -7.09
C THR A 273 10.51 13.69 -8.10
N VAL A 274 9.25 13.48 -7.82
CA VAL A 274 8.32 12.81 -8.73
C VAL A 274 8.16 13.62 -10.02
N ARG A 275 7.98 14.93 -9.91
CA ARG A 275 7.83 15.83 -11.08
C ARG A 275 9.11 15.91 -11.92
N ALA A 276 10.30 15.85 -11.30
CA ALA A 276 11.59 15.80 -12.01
C ALA A 276 11.76 14.54 -12.89
N GLU A 277 11.14 13.42 -12.54
CA GLU A 277 11.09 12.22 -13.38
C GLU A 277 10.11 12.34 -14.56
N GLY A 278 9.38 13.45 -14.67
CA GLY A 278 8.34 13.70 -15.67
C GLY A 278 7.01 13.00 -15.35
N ASP A 279 6.80 12.56 -14.13
CA ASP A 279 5.60 11.89 -13.68
C ASP A 279 4.53 12.89 -13.25
N GLN A 280 3.31 12.76 -13.80
CA GLN A 280 2.17 13.63 -13.56
C GLN A 280 1.02 12.95 -12.81
N HIS A 281 1.25 11.79 -12.20
CA HIS A 281 0.25 11.16 -11.34
C HIS A 281 -0.24 12.11 -10.24
N LEU A 282 -1.45 11.84 -9.77
CA LEU A 282 -1.97 12.46 -8.56
C LEU A 282 -1.09 12.09 -7.37
N LEU A 283 -0.73 13.08 -6.56
CA LEU A 283 0.06 12.91 -5.34
C LEU A 283 -0.83 13.15 -4.14
N LEU A 284 -0.94 12.14 -3.31
CA LEU A 284 -1.78 12.13 -2.13
C LEU A 284 -0.94 12.56 -0.92
N LEU A 285 -1.41 13.57 -0.20
CA LEU A 285 -0.72 14.20 0.91
C LEU A 285 -1.46 13.96 2.22
N GLU A 286 -0.73 13.68 3.29
CA GLU A 286 -1.26 13.47 4.62
C GLU A 286 -0.61 14.40 5.64
N GLY A 287 -1.40 15.09 6.45
CA GLY A 287 -0.89 15.92 7.53
C GLY A 287 -0.61 15.14 8.82
N ASN A 288 -0.03 15.82 9.81
CA ASN A 288 0.14 15.25 11.14
C ASN A 288 -1.19 14.81 11.75
N GLY A 289 -1.15 13.94 12.75
CA GLY A 289 -2.36 13.43 13.39
C GLY A 289 -3.12 12.43 12.50
N PHE A 290 -2.40 11.45 11.95
CA PHE A 290 -2.96 10.36 11.15
C PHE A 290 -3.69 10.86 9.88
N GLY A 291 -3.06 11.76 9.12
CA GLY A 291 -3.64 12.31 7.89
C GLY A 291 -4.77 13.32 8.11
N ASN A 292 -4.91 13.92 9.30
CA ASN A 292 -6.08 14.73 9.63
C ASN A 292 -5.80 16.22 9.87
N ASN A 293 -4.55 16.63 10.05
CA ASN A 293 -4.18 18.01 10.31
C ASN A 293 -3.40 18.60 9.13
N TYR A 294 -4.01 19.54 8.40
CA TYR A 294 -3.42 20.17 7.21
C TYR A 294 -2.90 21.59 7.43
N ASN A 295 -2.85 22.08 8.67
CA ASN A 295 -2.37 23.43 8.97
C ASN A 295 -0.91 23.59 8.52
N GLY A 296 -0.65 24.53 7.61
CA GLY A 296 0.69 24.82 7.09
C GLY A 296 1.15 23.92 5.93
N ILE A 297 0.26 23.04 5.43
CA ILE A 297 0.51 22.21 4.22
C ILE A 297 -0.57 22.46 3.15
N GLU A 298 -1.04 23.70 3.05
CA GLU A 298 -1.98 24.12 2.02
C GLU A 298 -1.32 24.09 0.63
N LYS A 299 -2.14 23.90 -0.41
CA LYS A 299 -1.69 23.82 -1.81
C LYS A 299 -0.68 24.90 -2.20
N LYS A 300 -0.91 26.15 -1.79
CA LYS A 300 -0.06 27.31 -2.10
C LYS A 300 1.35 27.23 -1.51
N THR A 301 1.60 26.32 -0.55
CA THR A 301 2.93 26.16 0.08
C THR A 301 3.89 25.31 -0.76
N PHE A 302 3.41 24.73 -1.87
CA PHE A 302 4.20 23.88 -2.75
C PHE A 302 4.56 24.56 -4.05
N THR A 303 5.77 24.27 -4.56
CA THR A 303 6.24 24.76 -5.86
C THR A 303 5.42 24.18 -7.00
N HIS A 304 5.17 22.88 -6.98
CA HIS A 304 4.29 22.18 -7.91
C HIS A 304 2.93 21.98 -7.26
N GLN A 305 1.93 22.69 -7.74
CA GLN A 305 0.57 22.72 -7.19
C GLN A 305 -0.43 21.87 -7.97
N GLU A 306 -0.03 21.38 -9.14
CA GLU A 306 -0.86 20.57 -10.01
C GLU A 306 -0.91 19.10 -9.51
N ASN A 307 -2.08 18.50 -9.71
CA ASN A 307 -2.31 17.09 -9.39
C ASN A 307 -2.01 16.70 -7.92
N LEU A 308 -2.28 17.62 -6.99
CA LEU A 308 -2.26 17.33 -5.55
C LEU A 308 -3.66 16.92 -5.09
N VAL A 309 -3.72 15.91 -4.24
CA VAL A 309 -4.92 15.41 -3.56
C VAL A 309 -4.62 15.35 -2.06
N TYR A 310 -5.59 15.64 -1.23
CA TYR A 310 -5.40 15.54 0.22
C TYR A 310 -6.10 14.30 0.75
N ASN A 311 -5.35 13.45 1.43
CA ASN A 311 -5.86 12.26 2.09
C ASN A 311 -6.39 12.61 3.48
N ALA A 312 -7.42 11.88 3.91
CA ALA A 312 -7.88 11.92 5.28
C ALA A 312 -8.26 10.50 5.72
N HIS A 313 -7.98 10.18 6.97
CA HIS A 313 -8.41 8.94 7.57
C HIS A 313 -9.53 9.22 8.56
N ARG A 314 -10.68 8.56 8.37
CA ARG A 314 -11.90 8.82 9.14
C ARG A 314 -12.44 7.54 9.73
N TYR A 315 -12.09 7.32 10.99
CA TYR A 315 -12.57 6.22 11.80
C TYR A 315 -13.42 6.72 12.96
N SER A 316 -14.38 5.89 13.41
CA SER A 316 -14.97 6.06 14.71
C SER A 316 -14.28 5.09 15.67
N ILE A 317 -13.56 5.62 16.61
CA ILE A 317 -12.94 4.82 17.70
C ILE A 317 -13.93 4.32 18.72
N LEU A 318 -15.20 4.75 18.64
CA LEU A 318 -16.22 4.37 19.60
C LEU A 318 -17.25 3.42 18.95
N PRO A 319 -17.22 2.12 19.23
CA PRO A 319 -18.09 1.12 18.58
C PRO A 319 -19.57 1.23 18.98
N LYS A 320 -19.96 2.26 19.74
CA LYS A 320 -21.28 2.35 20.39
C LYS A 320 -22.19 3.44 19.84
N TYR A 321 -21.78 4.25 18.85
CA TYR A 321 -22.66 5.30 18.40
C TYR A 321 -23.61 4.80 17.31
N PRO A 322 -24.92 4.85 17.55
CA PRO A 322 -25.86 4.80 16.45
C PRO A 322 -25.57 6.00 15.57
N LEU A 323 -25.33 5.76 14.30
CA LEU A 323 -25.12 6.83 13.36
C LEU A 323 -26.39 7.65 13.23
N SER A 324 -26.28 8.93 13.51
CA SER A 324 -27.28 9.91 13.16
C SER A 324 -27.05 10.31 11.71
N ASN A 325 -28.06 10.20 10.86
CA ASN A 325 -28.03 10.72 9.49
C ASN A 325 -28.13 12.25 9.44
N ALA A 326 -28.27 12.89 10.59
CA ALA A 326 -28.36 14.34 10.68
C ALA A 326 -27.00 14.95 10.97
N LEU A 327 -26.66 16.02 10.29
CA LEU A 327 -25.47 16.82 10.56
C LEU A 327 -25.63 17.47 11.94
N ASP A 328 -25.05 16.88 12.96
CA ASP A 328 -25.02 17.41 14.32
C ASP A 328 -23.67 18.03 14.62
N ALA A 329 -23.54 19.32 14.33
CA ALA A 329 -22.32 20.07 14.58
C ALA A 329 -21.95 20.17 16.07
N SER A 330 -22.88 19.86 16.99
CA SER A 330 -22.64 19.88 18.43
C SER A 330 -21.93 18.62 18.93
N ASN A 331 -21.94 17.54 18.16
CA ASN A 331 -21.26 16.28 18.49
C ASN A 331 -20.59 15.66 17.24
N PRO A 332 -19.48 16.23 16.80
CA PRO A 332 -18.76 15.77 15.60
C PRO A 332 -18.29 14.31 15.71
N ASP A 333 -18.03 13.80 16.91
CA ASP A 333 -17.59 12.41 17.12
C ASP A 333 -18.73 11.39 16.99
N ALA A 334 -19.97 11.82 17.23
CA ALA A 334 -21.17 10.99 17.06
C ALA A 334 -21.78 11.11 15.66
N ASN A 335 -21.32 12.05 14.86
CA ASN A 335 -21.90 12.38 13.58
C ASN A 335 -20.83 12.46 12.48
N GLN A 336 -20.84 11.48 11.60
CA GLN A 336 -19.88 11.41 10.50
C GLN A 336 -19.95 12.60 9.55
N LEU A 337 -21.11 13.19 9.32
CA LEU A 337 -21.25 14.39 8.50
C LEU A 337 -20.54 15.58 9.15
N GLY A 338 -20.61 15.72 10.47
CA GLY A 338 -19.80 16.68 11.21
C GLY A 338 -18.32 16.41 11.07
N ALA A 339 -17.91 15.15 11.14
CA ALA A 339 -16.51 14.73 10.97
C ALA A 339 -15.95 14.97 9.57
N ILE A 340 -16.80 15.05 8.53
CA ILE A 340 -16.37 15.34 7.15
C ILE A 340 -16.61 16.78 6.73
N ALA A 341 -17.31 17.58 7.50
CA ALA A 341 -17.60 18.99 7.16
C ALA A 341 -16.31 19.80 6.98
N ASN A 342 -15.30 19.59 7.80
CA ASN A 342 -14.00 20.25 7.67
C ASN A 342 -13.27 19.83 6.38
N LEU A 343 -13.44 18.60 5.91
CA LEU A 343 -12.87 18.15 4.62
C LEU A 343 -13.52 18.88 3.45
N VAL A 344 -14.84 19.05 3.49
CA VAL A 344 -15.58 19.80 2.48
C VAL A 344 -15.13 21.28 2.46
N GLN A 345 -15.01 21.91 3.63
CA GLN A 345 -14.53 23.29 3.76
C GLN A 345 -13.09 23.42 3.24
N PHE A 346 -12.20 22.54 3.62
CA PHE A 346 -10.80 22.53 3.15
C PHE A 346 -10.74 22.37 1.63
N ARG A 347 -11.45 21.39 1.07
CA ARG A 347 -11.55 21.13 -0.37
C ARG A 347 -11.97 22.37 -1.15
N GLN A 348 -12.99 23.06 -0.67
CA GLN A 348 -13.49 24.28 -1.31
C GLN A 348 -12.51 25.45 -1.17
N ALA A 349 -11.93 25.64 0.00
CA ALA A 349 -10.99 26.74 0.25
C ALA A 349 -9.70 26.59 -0.55
N GLN A 350 -9.18 25.37 -0.69
CA GLN A 350 -7.92 25.08 -1.39
C GLN A 350 -8.11 24.78 -2.88
N GLN A 351 -9.33 24.56 -3.35
CA GLN A 351 -9.62 24.14 -4.72
C GLN A 351 -8.76 22.90 -5.12
N VAL A 352 -8.84 21.87 -4.28
CA VAL A 352 -8.12 20.58 -4.44
C VAL A 352 -9.09 19.44 -4.19
N PRO A 353 -8.89 18.26 -4.80
CA PRO A 353 -9.60 17.06 -4.40
C PRO A 353 -9.20 16.65 -2.98
N VAL A 354 -10.17 16.10 -2.26
CA VAL A 354 -9.98 15.37 -1.01
C VAL A 354 -10.47 13.94 -1.20
N TRP A 355 -9.72 12.99 -0.70
CA TRP A 355 -10.06 11.57 -0.69
C TRP A 355 -9.94 11.02 0.72
N VAL A 356 -10.84 10.12 1.12
CA VAL A 356 -10.75 9.43 2.40
C VAL A 356 -10.11 8.07 2.16
N GLY A 357 -8.78 8.04 2.25
CA GLY A 357 -7.98 6.85 1.95
C GLY A 357 -8.19 5.70 2.91
N GLU A 358 -8.64 6.01 4.13
CA GLU A 358 -9.02 4.99 5.09
C GLU A 358 -10.27 5.39 5.88
N THR A 359 -11.21 4.45 5.93
CA THR A 359 -12.41 4.48 6.78
C THR A 359 -12.86 3.06 7.05
N GLY A 360 -13.61 2.81 8.10
CA GLY A 360 -14.11 1.46 8.38
C GLY A 360 -13.91 1.04 9.83
N GLU A 361 -13.54 -0.23 10.02
CA GLU A 361 -13.29 -0.87 11.32
C GLU A 361 -14.45 -0.75 12.33
N ASN A 362 -15.68 -0.75 11.82
CA ASN A 362 -16.90 -0.56 12.61
C ASN A 362 -18.00 -1.54 12.17
N SER A 363 -19.21 -1.38 12.67
CA SER A 363 -20.35 -2.19 12.24
C SER A 363 -20.63 -2.01 10.74
N ALA A 364 -21.25 -3.00 10.11
CA ALA A 364 -21.66 -2.93 8.72
C ALA A 364 -22.54 -1.71 8.42
N GLN A 365 -23.51 -1.42 9.33
CA GLN A 365 -24.35 -0.24 9.22
C GLN A 365 -23.53 1.05 9.22
N TRP A 366 -22.59 1.21 10.16
CA TRP A 366 -21.71 2.38 10.24
C TRP A 366 -20.92 2.57 8.96
N MET A 367 -20.35 1.48 8.42
CA MET A 367 -19.54 1.52 7.20
C MET A 367 -20.35 1.92 5.98
N GLY A 368 -21.58 1.41 5.84
CA GLY A 368 -22.50 1.82 4.78
C GLY A 368 -22.89 3.30 4.88
N GLU A 369 -23.21 3.77 6.09
CA GLU A 369 -23.56 5.20 6.30
C GLU A 369 -22.35 6.11 6.08
N ALA A 370 -21.13 5.71 6.46
CA ALA A 370 -19.91 6.45 6.16
C ALA A 370 -19.72 6.62 4.65
N ALA A 371 -19.84 5.53 3.90
CA ALA A 371 -19.76 5.55 2.44
C ALA A 371 -20.82 6.46 1.81
N ARG A 372 -22.06 6.36 2.27
CA ARG A 372 -23.18 7.21 1.82
C ARG A 372 -22.90 8.69 2.06
N ASN A 373 -22.45 9.03 3.26
CA ASN A 373 -22.19 10.40 3.65
C ASN A 373 -21.04 11.01 2.82
N LEU A 374 -19.96 10.27 2.59
CA LEU A 374 -18.85 10.70 1.72
C LEU A 374 -19.33 10.88 0.27
N ASN A 375 -20.12 9.93 -0.24
CA ASN A 375 -20.72 10.04 -1.58
C ASN A 375 -21.61 11.27 -1.74
N SER A 376 -22.37 11.63 -0.71
CA SER A 376 -23.29 12.78 -0.76
C SER A 376 -22.59 14.12 -0.95
N VAL A 377 -21.32 14.21 -0.53
CA VAL A 377 -20.46 15.38 -0.69
C VAL A 377 -19.42 15.23 -1.81
N GLY A 378 -19.49 14.17 -2.60
CA GLY A 378 -18.57 13.91 -3.72
C GLY A 378 -17.12 13.67 -3.27
N ILE A 379 -16.91 13.00 -2.14
CA ILE A 379 -15.61 12.56 -1.65
C ILE A 379 -15.50 11.06 -1.85
N GLY A 380 -14.48 10.62 -2.61
CA GLY A 380 -14.15 9.21 -2.77
C GLY A 380 -13.55 8.63 -1.48
N TRP A 381 -13.58 7.31 -1.35
CA TRP A 381 -13.17 6.63 -0.13
C TRP A 381 -12.58 5.24 -0.40
N CYS A 382 -11.81 4.75 0.58
CA CYS A 382 -11.27 3.40 0.56
C CYS A 382 -11.47 2.75 1.93
N ASN A 383 -12.12 1.61 1.96
CA ASN A 383 -12.47 0.96 3.22
C ASN A 383 -11.30 0.14 3.76
N TRP A 384 -11.00 0.28 5.03
CA TRP A 384 -10.03 -0.52 5.75
C TRP A 384 -10.75 -1.61 6.55
N THR A 385 -10.64 -2.90 6.23
CA THR A 385 -9.71 -3.50 5.28
C THR A 385 -10.39 -4.66 4.58
N TYR A 386 -9.81 -5.12 3.48
CA TYR A 386 -10.36 -6.21 2.68
C TYR A 386 -10.40 -7.56 3.43
N LYS A 387 -9.27 -7.95 4.07
CA LYS A 387 -9.07 -9.28 4.66
C LYS A 387 -8.28 -9.19 5.95
N ARG A 388 -8.74 -9.89 7.00
CA ARG A 388 -8.00 -9.98 8.28
C ARG A 388 -8.27 -11.28 9.03
N PHE A 389 -7.38 -11.62 9.94
CA PHE A 389 -7.56 -12.77 10.81
C PHE A 389 -8.59 -12.45 11.89
N ASN A 390 -9.70 -13.18 11.89
CA ASN A 390 -10.71 -13.14 12.94
C ASN A 390 -11.66 -14.32 12.83
N ASP A 391 -12.10 -14.84 13.96
CA ASP A 391 -13.13 -15.88 14.06
C ASP A 391 -14.54 -15.29 14.26
N GLN A 392 -14.63 -14.00 14.67
CA GLN A 392 -15.90 -13.30 14.87
C GLN A 392 -16.23 -12.40 13.67
N PRO A 393 -17.52 -12.08 13.43
CA PRO A 393 -17.90 -11.05 12.46
C PRO A 393 -17.19 -9.72 12.78
N ILE A 394 -16.57 -9.12 11.78
CA ILE A 394 -15.77 -7.91 11.94
C ILE A 394 -15.81 -7.09 10.64
N ALA A 395 -15.40 -5.85 10.75
CA ALA A 395 -15.34 -4.86 9.69
C ALA A 395 -14.31 -5.19 8.58
N ALA A 396 -14.46 -6.33 7.92
CA ALA A 396 -13.67 -6.72 6.75
C ALA A 396 -14.57 -7.55 5.82
N LEU A 397 -14.30 -7.51 4.51
CA LEU A 397 -15.07 -8.30 3.55
C LEU A 397 -14.82 -9.80 3.75
N LEU A 398 -13.56 -10.15 4.05
CA LEU A 398 -13.16 -11.53 4.27
C LEU A 398 -12.50 -11.73 5.63
N ARG A 399 -12.82 -12.84 6.28
CA ARG A 399 -12.24 -13.28 7.54
C ARG A 399 -11.39 -14.52 7.35
N ILE A 400 -10.22 -14.53 7.96
CA ILE A 400 -9.31 -15.69 7.97
C ILE A 400 -9.50 -16.41 9.30
N LYS A 401 -9.79 -17.72 9.22
CA LYS A 401 -10.00 -18.57 10.41
C LYS A 401 -8.70 -18.83 11.15
N PRO A 402 -8.74 -19.06 12.49
CA PRO A 402 -7.61 -19.60 13.23
C PRO A 402 -7.04 -20.91 12.59
N PRO A 403 -5.79 -21.30 12.91
CA PRO A 403 -4.93 -20.67 13.91
C PRO A 403 -4.36 -19.32 13.44
N TYR A 404 -4.07 -18.44 14.41
CA TYR A 404 -3.46 -17.16 14.15
C TYR A 404 -1.95 -17.28 13.98
N LEU A 405 -1.38 -16.47 13.09
CA LEU A 405 0.07 -16.49 12.81
C LEU A 405 0.90 -16.18 14.07
N VAL A 406 0.40 -15.30 14.91
CA VAL A 406 1.08 -14.89 16.17
C VAL A 406 1.06 -15.97 17.28
N ASP A 407 0.27 -17.02 17.12
CA ASP A 407 0.18 -18.13 18.08
C ASP A 407 1.02 -19.36 17.67
N VAL A 408 1.79 -19.25 16.60
CA VAL A 408 2.61 -20.36 16.08
C VAL A 408 3.73 -20.70 17.06
N GLN A 409 3.78 -21.96 17.49
CA GLN A 409 4.82 -22.47 18.40
C GLN A 409 5.92 -23.23 17.68
N SER A 410 5.67 -23.68 16.46
CA SER A 410 6.64 -24.41 15.64
C SER A 410 6.32 -24.26 14.15
N ALA A 411 7.30 -24.53 13.30
CA ALA A 411 7.14 -24.48 11.83
C ALA A 411 6.02 -25.40 11.31
N ALA A 412 5.64 -26.45 12.06
CA ALA A 412 4.58 -27.37 11.66
C ALA A 412 3.19 -26.74 11.53
N GLY A 413 2.94 -25.61 12.24
CA GLY A 413 1.68 -24.86 12.15
C GLY A 413 1.54 -24.00 10.88
N LEU A 414 2.64 -23.62 10.25
CA LEU A 414 2.65 -22.66 9.14
C LEU A 414 1.85 -23.11 7.89
N PRO A 415 1.88 -24.38 7.45
CA PRO A 415 1.09 -24.83 6.31
C PRO A 415 -0.41 -24.61 6.46
N VAL A 416 -0.95 -24.71 7.68
CA VAL A 416 -2.38 -24.47 7.95
C VAL A 416 -2.70 -22.98 7.76
N ILE A 417 -1.84 -22.09 8.26
CA ILE A 417 -1.99 -20.63 8.08
C ILE A 417 -1.93 -20.29 6.60
N LEU A 418 -0.91 -20.76 5.86
CA LEU A 418 -0.77 -20.55 4.42
C LEU A 418 -1.94 -21.11 3.61
N LYS A 419 -2.64 -22.13 4.11
CA LYS A 419 -3.88 -22.63 3.53
C LYS A 419 -5.05 -21.71 3.84
N ASN A 420 -5.21 -21.26 5.10
CA ASN A 420 -6.38 -20.52 5.55
C ASN A 420 -6.46 -19.11 4.95
N ILE A 421 -5.31 -18.48 4.65
CA ILE A 421 -5.26 -17.13 4.05
C ILE A 421 -5.70 -17.11 2.57
N LYS A 422 -5.81 -18.26 1.89
CA LYS A 422 -6.25 -18.31 0.49
C LYS A 422 -7.71 -17.92 0.36
N PHE A 423 -8.05 -17.15 -0.64
CA PHE A 423 -9.41 -16.66 -0.93
C PHE A 423 -10.51 -17.71 -0.68
N LYS A 424 -10.37 -18.88 -1.30
CA LYS A 424 -11.35 -19.98 -1.22
C LYS A 424 -11.58 -20.56 0.19
N ASN A 425 -10.70 -20.27 1.14
CA ASN A 425 -10.77 -20.77 2.52
C ASN A 425 -11.18 -19.68 3.52
N CYS A 426 -11.27 -18.42 3.07
CA CYS A 426 -11.75 -17.32 3.88
C CYS A 426 -13.27 -17.36 4.02
N LEU A 427 -13.78 -16.79 5.10
CA LEU A 427 -15.21 -16.58 5.33
C LEU A 427 -15.60 -15.19 4.81
N GLN A 428 -16.60 -15.12 3.97
CA GLN A 428 -17.20 -13.85 3.55
C GLN A 428 -17.99 -13.25 4.72
N ASN A 429 -18.09 -11.93 4.73
CA ASN A 429 -18.91 -11.17 5.66
C ASN A 429 -20.03 -10.45 4.88
N PRO A 430 -21.19 -11.13 4.66
CA PRO A 430 -22.25 -10.60 3.79
C PRO A 430 -22.77 -9.25 4.27
N ASP A 431 -22.91 -9.03 5.58
CA ASP A 431 -23.45 -7.78 6.13
C ASP A 431 -22.59 -6.57 5.72
N VAL A 432 -21.26 -6.70 5.81
CA VAL A 432 -20.31 -5.65 5.39
C VAL A 432 -20.30 -5.49 3.87
N ILE A 433 -20.30 -6.61 3.14
CA ILE A 433 -20.32 -6.59 1.67
C ILE A 433 -21.57 -5.86 1.18
N ASP A 434 -22.75 -6.22 1.68
CA ASP A 434 -24.03 -5.66 1.23
C ASP A 434 -24.14 -4.18 1.62
N ALA A 435 -23.72 -3.80 2.83
CA ALA A 435 -23.73 -2.42 3.28
C ALA A 435 -22.86 -1.50 2.41
N LEU A 436 -21.64 -1.92 2.08
CA LEU A 436 -20.76 -1.12 1.23
C LEU A 436 -21.21 -1.12 -0.24
N LYS A 437 -21.64 -2.30 -0.76
CA LYS A 437 -22.08 -2.45 -2.14
C LYS A 437 -23.30 -1.59 -2.44
N ALA A 438 -24.21 -1.40 -1.49
CA ALA A 438 -25.38 -0.55 -1.64
C ALA A 438 -25.02 0.92 -1.92
N GLU A 439 -23.84 1.37 -1.52
CA GLU A 439 -23.40 2.76 -1.62
C GLU A 439 -22.42 3.00 -2.78
N LEU A 440 -22.03 1.96 -3.53
CA LEU A 440 -21.17 2.13 -4.70
C LEU A 440 -21.93 2.82 -5.83
N LYS A 441 -21.34 3.89 -6.39
CA LYS A 441 -21.90 4.54 -7.58
C LYS A 441 -21.71 3.62 -8.80
N LYS A 442 -22.78 3.40 -9.51
CA LYS A 442 -22.81 2.64 -10.76
C LYS A 442 -22.32 3.49 -11.92
#